data_26ac9d0de8bb95637d23cccc4eb3516c
#
_entry.id   26ac9d0de8bb95637d23cccc4eb3516c
#
_cell.length_a   1.000
_cell.length_b   1.000
_cell.length_c   1.000
_cell.angle_alpha   90.00
_cell.angle_beta   90.00
_cell.angle_gamma   90.00
#
_symmetry.space_group_name_H-M   'P 1'
#
loop_
_entity.id
_entity.type
_entity.pdbx_description
1 polymer ?
#
loop_
_entity_poly.entity_id
_entity_poly.type
_entity_poly.pdbx_seq_one_letter_code
_entity_poly.pdbx_strand_id
1 'polypeptide(L)'
;MSWFTTGRRRVRRASRAVSKDGSAANYVALAREYAAVGQHEDVIRTCGEGLDLHPESGELQRIARGARAEHRRVRTAAIRKELSAAPRAALHRELCELLLEAGDAQGTLETAQRWRRRAQDPEAIYFIAAAHAEFFFDGRRSHDGMAAFQSADECARALPRDKRPLRLQFEIARRCGAWEDARRALARLLELMPGNPLLEARFRRVLANCAHSKPLQRALVDVERSGHFVDDEPEEGGGFDRESLRPALKRLASLPEVHVAFFLRGNTALVQGARGPTADRTARAVREVLQVSRASARRMALGRALEVRVEGAFGALTLKPGSLGASAAWTSHPPRGEVRTLLDELGGETSREVVA
;
A
#
# COMPACT_ATOMS: atom_id res chain seq x y z
N MET A 1 -17.73 -18.15 -36.64
CA MET A 1 -17.42 -19.34 -35.80
C MET A 1 -15.92 -19.76 -35.76
N SER A 2 -15.05 -19.24 -36.62
CA SER A 2 -13.62 -19.67 -36.71
C SER A 2 -12.70 -19.22 -35.58
N TRP A 3 -12.94 -18.08 -34.94
CA TRP A 3 -12.05 -17.49 -33.95
C TRP A 3 -11.95 -18.30 -32.65
N PHE A 4 -13.06 -18.79 -32.11
CA PHE A 4 -13.08 -19.59 -30.87
C PHE A 4 -12.31 -20.91 -30.98
N THR A 5 -12.35 -21.55 -32.14
CA THR A 5 -11.62 -22.80 -32.36
C THR A 5 -10.11 -22.59 -32.45
N THR A 6 -9.68 -21.45 -32.98
CA THR A 6 -8.25 -21.12 -33.12
C THR A 6 -7.65 -20.73 -31.75
N GLY A 7 -8.36 -19.98 -30.92
CA GLY A 7 -7.91 -19.64 -29.56
C GLY A 7 -7.73 -20.88 -28.68
N ARG A 8 -8.71 -21.80 -28.65
CA ARG A 8 -8.61 -23.04 -27.89
C ARG A 8 -7.43 -23.93 -28.32
N ARG A 9 -7.10 -23.96 -29.60
CA ARG A 9 -5.92 -24.72 -30.11
C ARG A 9 -4.61 -24.12 -29.63
N ARG A 10 -4.50 -22.77 -29.59
CA ARG A 10 -3.29 -22.09 -29.09
C ARG A 10 -3.11 -22.31 -27.59
N VAL A 11 -4.15 -22.16 -26.79
CA VAL A 11 -4.13 -22.46 -25.34
C VAL A 11 -3.68 -23.90 -25.10
N ARG A 12 -4.25 -24.90 -25.80
CA ARG A 12 -3.84 -26.31 -25.65
C ARG A 12 -2.38 -26.53 -25.99
N ARG A 13 -1.87 -25.85 -27.04
CA ARG A 13 -0.45 -25.96 -27.44
C ARG A 13 0.46 -25.37 -26.37
N ALA A 14 0.14 -24.19 -25.88
CA ALA A 14 0.90 -23.52 -24.80
C ALA A 14 0.84 -24.32 -23.49
N SER A 15 -0.31 -24.89 -23.12
CA SER A 15 -0.45 -25.77 -21.95
C SER A 15 0.44 -27.00 -22.04
N ARG A 16 0.53 -27.65 -23.22
CA ARG A 16 1.46 -28.77 -23.43
C ARG A 16 2.93 -28.33 -23.33
N ALA A 17 3.28 -27.11 -23.76
CA ALA A 17 4.63 -26.59 -23.62
C ALA A 17 5.01 -26.43 -22.13
N VAL A 18 4.10 -25.86 -21.29
CA VAL A 18 4.28 -25.77 -19.83
C VAL A 18 4.43 -27.16 -19.20
N SER A 19 3.59 -28.15 -19.59
CA SER A 19 3.68 -29.52 -19.06
C SER A 19 4.99 -30.25 -19.46
N LYS A 20 5.62 -29.85 -20.58
CA LYS A 20 6.88 -30.42 -21.03
C LYS A 20 8.11 -29.75 -20.43
N ASP A 21 8.01 -28.42 -20.25
CA ASP A 21 9.06 -27.57 -19.72
C ASP A 21 8.40 -26.44 -18.95
N GLY A 22 8.50 -26.48 -17.61
CA GLY A 22 7.94 -25.52 -16.68
C GLY A 22 8.69 -24.19 -16.62
N SER A 23 9.32 -23.74 -17.70
CA SER A 23 10.05 -22.48 -17.76
C SER A 23 9.13 -21.25 -17.65
N ALA A 24 9.64 -20.14 -17.10
CA ALA A 24 8.90 -18.89 -16.99
C ALA A 24 8.36 -18.41 -18.36
N ALA A 25 9.11 -18.63 -19.44
CA ALA A 25 8.70 -18.25 -20.80
C ALA A 25 7.45 -19.01 -21.26
N ASN A 26 7.34 -20.31 -20.93
CA ASN A 26 6.17 -21.12 -21.28
C ASN A 26 4.94 -20.69 -20.45
N TYR A 27 5.08 -20.38 -19.17
CA TYR A 27 4.00 -19.80 -18.35
C TYR A 27 3.54 -18.44 -18.88
N VAL A 28 4.47 -17.57 -19.29
CA VAL A 28 4.15 -16.29 -19.94
C VAL A 28 3.37 -16.50 -21.22
N ALA A 29 3.81 -17.43 -22.08
CA ALA A 29 3.13 -17.74 -23.34
C ALA A 29 1.70 -18.26 -23.09
N LEU A 30 1.52 -19.17 -22.15
CA LEU A 30 0.20 -19.70 -21.77
C LEU A 30 -0.72 -18.60 -21.20
N ALA A 31 -0.20 -17.77 -20.30
CA ALA A 31 -0.95 -16.67 -19.72
C ALA A 31 -1.41 -15.66 -20.79
N ARG A 32 -0.57 -15.36 -21.77
CA ARG A 32 -0.93 -14.49 -22.92
C ARG A 32 -2.04 -15.09 -23.78
N GLU A 33 -2.00 -16.40 -24.03
CA GLU A 33 -3.05 -17.08 -24.81
C GLU A 33 -4.39 -17.09 -24.05
N TYR A 34 -4.39 -17.29 -22.73
CA TYR A 34 -5.59 -17.13 -21.90
C TYR A 34 -6.11 -15.69 -21.91
N ALA A 35 -5.22 -14.70 -21.81
CA ALA A 35 -5.60 -13.29 -21.90
C ALA A 35 -6.24 -12.94 -23.26
N ALA A 36 -5.70 -13.48 -24.36
CA ALA A 36 -6.22 -13.26 -25.70
C ALA A 36 -7.64 -13.83 -25.91
N VAL A 37 -8.05 -14.82 -25.13
CA VAL A 37 -9.41 -15.38 -25.15
C VAL A 37 -10.30 -14.85 -24.01
N GLY A 38 -9.81 -13.87 -23.22
CA GLY A 38 -10.57 -13.22 -22.16
C GLY A 38 -10.75 -14.05 -20.88
N GLN A 39 -9.99 -15.12 -20.72
CA GLN A 39 -10.06 -16.03 -19.55
C GLN A 39 -9.16 -15.52 -18.42
N HIS A 40 -9.54 -14.39 -17.79
CA HIS A 40 -8.71 -13.70 -16.80
C HIS A 40 -8.40 -14.54 -15.55
N GLU A 41 -9.32 -15.39 -15.11
CA GLU A 41 -9.10 -16.32 -13.97
C GLU A 41 -7.99 -17.33 -14.29
N ASP A 42 -8.02 -17.89 -15.49
CA ASP A 42 -6.97 -18.81 -15.93
C ASP A 42 -5.62 -18.11 -16.11
N VAL A 43 -5.60 -16.84 -16.52
CA VAL A 43 -4.38 -16.02 -16.52
C VAL A 43 -3.81 -15.90 -15.11
N ILE A 44 -4.66 -15.51 -14.14
CA ILE A 44 -4.25 -15.31 -12.74
C ILE A 44 -3.69 -16.59 -12.16
N ARG A 45 -4.39 -17.73 -12.37
CA ARG A 45 -3.95 -19.04 -11.91
C ARG A 45 -2.62 -19.45 -12.55
N THR A 46 -2.52 -19.37 -13.89
CA THR A 46 -1.30 -19.71 -14.62
C THR A 46 -0.10 -18.87 -14.18
N CYS A 47 -0.31 -17.56 -13.98
CA CYS A 47 0.77 -16.71 -13.46
C CYS A 47 1.13 -17.06 -12.00
N GLY A 48 0.16 -17.46 -11.16
CA GLY A 48 0.41 -17.95 -9.81
C GLY A 48 1.31 -19.18 -9.82
N GLU A 49 0.91 -20.23 -10.55
CA GLU A 49 1.69 -21.46 -10.72
C GLU A 49 3.12 -21.17 -11.26
N GLY A 50 3.22 -20.24 -12.22
CA GLY A 50 4.52 -19.85 -12.77
C GLY A 50 5.39 -19.07 -11.77
N LEU A 51 4.79 -18.22 -10.92
CA LEU A 51 5.52 -17.47 -9.89
C LEU A 51 5.94 -18.33 -8.69
N ASP A 52 5.24 -19.42 -8.41
CA ASP A 52 5.65 -20.39 -7.39
C ASP A 52 6.98 -21.07 -7.78
N LEU A 53 7.22 -21.26 -9.10
CA LEU A 53 8.45 -21.83 -9.63
C LEU A 53 9.50 -20.77 -9.98
N HIS A 54 9.07 -19.57 -10.38
CA HIS A 54 9.91 -18.48 -10.87
C HIS A 54 9.52 -17.14 -10.20
N PRO A 55 9.73 -16.96 -8.89
CA PRO A 55 9.27 -15.80 -8.14
C PRO A 55 9.84 -14.47 -8.66
N GLU A 56 11.02 -14.49 -9.26
CA GLU A 56 11.70 -13.31 -9.81
C GLU A 56 11.17 -12.87 -11.18
N SER A 57 10.23 -13.60 -11.78
CA SER A 57 9.74 -13.29 -13.13
C SER A 57 8.86 -12.01 -13.10
N GLY A 58 9.48 -10.86 -13.37
CA GLY A 58 8.77 -9.56 -13.47
C GLY A 58 7.68 -9.54 -14.54
N GLU A 59 7.83 -10.36 -15.60
CA GLU A 59 6.83 -10.45 -16.65
C GLU A 59 5.56 -11.17 -16.19
N LEU A 60 5.69 -12.31 -15.49
CA LEU A 60 4.55 -13.00 -14.86
C LEU A 60 3.85 -12.12 -13.85
N GLN A 61 4.61 -11.40 -13.01
CA GLN A 61 4.05 -10.44 -12.05
C GLN A 61 3.25 -9.33 -12.76
N ARG A 62 3.76 -8.79 -13.87
CA ARG A 62 3.07 -7.77 -14.67
C ARG A 62 1.78 -8.28 -15.29
N ILE A 63 1.81 -9.48 -15.91
CA ILE A 63 0.64 -10.10 -16.52
C ILE A 63 -0.42 -10.41 -15.46
N ALA A 64 -0.03 -10.98 -14.32
CA ALA A 64 -0.93 -11.27 -13.21
C ALA A 64 -1.63 -10.01 -12.67
N ARG A 65 -0.89 -8.90 -12.52
CA ARG A 65 -1.47 -7.60 -12.10
C ARG A 65 -2.50 -7.08 -13.10
N GLY A 66 -2.16 -7.10 -14.39
CA GLY A 66 -3.07 -6.68 -15.45
C GLY A 66 -4.34 -7.53 -15.49
N ALA A 67 -4.19 -8.85 -15.41
CA ALA A 67 -5.32 -9.79 -15.42
C ALA A 67 -6.22 -9.62 -14.19
N ARG A 68 -5.67 -9.41 -12.99
CA ARG A 68 -6.44 -9.12 -11.76
C ARG A 68 -7.24 -7.82 -11.90
N ALA A 69 -6.64 -6.78 -12.46
CA ALA A 69 -7.32 -5.49 -12.66
C ALA A 69 -8.49 -5.64 -13.64
N GLU A 70 -8.27 -6.34 -14.75
CA GLU A 70 -9.31 -6.56 -15.77
C GLU A 70 -10.42 -7.48 -15.26
N HIS A 71 -10.06 -8.57 -14.57
CA HIS A 71 -11.03 -9.45 -13.92
C HIS A 71 -11.94 -8.67 -12.96
N ARG A 72 -11.36 -7.84 -12.08
CA ARG A 72 -12.12 -6.98 -11.16
C ARG A 72 -13.05 -6.03 -11.93
N ARG A 73 -12.56 -5.40 -12.99
CA ARG A 73 -13.36 -4.48 -13.81
C ARG A 73 -14.58 -5.17 -14.42
N VAL A 74 -14.36 -6.33 -15.04
CA VAL A 74 -15.44 -7.11 -15.68
C VAL A 74 -16.43 -7.61 -14.62
N ARG A 75 -15.94 -8.16 -13.50
CA ARG A 75 -16.79 -8.69 -12.44
C ARG A 75 -17.59 -7.58 -11.74
N THR A 76 -16.98 -6.43 -11.47
CA THR A 76 -17.67 -5.25 -10.92
C THR A 76 -18.82 -4.80 -11.83
N ALA A 77 -18.60 -4.74 -13.14
CA ALA A 77 -19.64 -4.39 -14.09
C ALA A 77 -20.79 -5.41 -14.11
N ALA A 78 -20.46 -6.70 -14.08
CA ALA A 78 -21.46 -7.78 -14.03
C ALA A 78 -22.31 -7.70 -12.75
N ILE A 79 -21.67 -7.55 -11.57
CA ILE A 79 -22.37 -7.46 -10.28
C ILE A 79 -23.28 -6.22 -10.25
N ARG A 80 -22.85 -5.08 -10.76
CA ARG A 80 -23.71 -3.88 -10.83
C ARG A 80 -24.97 -4.14 -11.64
N LYS A 81 -24.86 -4.87 -12.76
CA LYS A 81 -26.00 -5.29 -13.58
C LYS A 81 -26.89 -6.27 -12.84
N GLU A 82 -26.32 -7.28 -12.15
CA GLU A 82 -27.07 -8.24 -11.35
C GLU A 82 -27.82 -7.55 -10.20
N LEU A 83 -27.18 -6.61 -9.48
CA LEU A 83 -27.78 -5.83 -8.40
C LEU A 83 -28.94 -4.93 -8.87
N SER A 84 -28.91 -4.47 -10.12
CA SER A 84 -30.02 -3.70 -10.70
C SER A 84 -31.25 -4.57 -10.95
N ALA A 85 -31.05 -5.86 -11.24
CA ALA A 85 -32.14 -6.83 -11.48
C ALA A 85 -32.67 -7.44 -10.18
N ALA A 86 -31.75 -7.86 -9.28
CA ALA A 86 -32.10 -8.51 -8.01
C ALA A 86 -31.07 -8.17 -6.93
N PRO A 87 -31.39 -7.26 -5.99
CA PRO A 87 -30.50 -6.92 -4.88
C PRO A 87 -30.37 -8.11 -3.94
N ARG A 88 -29.10 -8.57 -3.73
CA ARG A 88 -28.74 -9.66 -2.81
C ARG A 88 -27.56 -9.23 -1.94
N ALA A 89 -27.60 -9.57 -0.66
CA ALA A 89 -26.53 -9.23 0.28
C ALA A 89 -25.15 -9.74 -0.18
N ALA A 90 -25.08 -10.97 -0.69
CA ALA A 90 -23.85 -11.56 -1.20
C ALA A 90 -23.22 -10.75 -2.35
N LEU A 91 -24.03 -10.20 -3.28
CA LEU A 91 -23.56 -9.37 -4.38
C LEU A 91 -23.08 -7.99 -3.89
N HIS A 92 -23.75 -7.41 -2.88
CA HIS A 92 -23.28 -6.16 -2.26
C HIS A 92 -21.93 -6.36 -1.57
N ARG A 93 -21.78 -7.48 -0.82
CA ARG A 93 -20.52 -7.86 -0.19
C ARG A 93 -19.41 -7.97 -1.21
N GLU A 94 -19.60 -8.82 -2.24
CA GLU A 94 -18.61 -9.05 -3.29
C GLU A 94 -18.22 -7.74 -4.00
N LEU A 95 -19.20 -6.87 -4.27
CA LEU A 95 -18.91 -5.57 -4.88
C LEU A 95 -18.05 -4.68 -3.97
N CYS A 96 -18.35 -4.61 -2.68
CA CYS A 96 -17.57 -3.83 -1.73
C CYS A 96 -16.14 -4.39 -1.59
N GLU A 97 -15.97 -5.72 -1.56
CA GLU A 97 -14.66 -6.38 -1.53
C GLU A 97 -13.83 -6.02 -2.76
N LEU A 98 -14.39 -6.14 -3.95
CA LEU A 98 -13.70 -5.79 -5.22
C LEU A 98 -13.32 -4.31 -5.30
N LEU A 99 -14.18 -3.42 -4.78
CA LEU A 99 -13.90 -1.98 -4.76
C LEU A 99 -12.78 -1.64 -3.76
N LEU A 100 -12.79 -2.27 -2.57
CA LEU A 100 -11.69 -2.13 -1.60
C LEU A 100 -10.36 -2.64 -2.16
N GLU A 101 -10.37 -3.82 -2.79
CA GLU A 101 -9.17 -4.37 -3.44
C GLU A 101 -8.66 -3.48 -4.59
N ALA A 102 -9.55 -2.74 -5.24
CA ALA A 102 -9.19 -1.77 -6.27
C ALA A 102 -8.67 -0.44 -5.69
N GLY A 103 -8.78 -0.22 -4.36
CA GLY A 103 -8.49 1.06 -3.72
C GLY A 103 -9.58 2.13 -3.94
N ASP A 104 -10.77 1.73 -4.41
CA ASP A 104 -11.91 2.62 -4.60
C ASP A 104 -12.73 2.74 -3.30
N ALA A 105 -12.16 3.46 -2.33
CA ALA A 105 -12.79 3.70 -1.04
C ALA A 105 -14.11 4.47 -1.19
N GLN A 106 -14.18 5.42 -2.13
CA GLN A 106 -15.39 6.20 -2.39
C GLN A 106 -16.52 5.31 -2.93
N GLY A 107 -16.23 4.50 -3.93
CA GLY A 107 -17.20 3.54 -4.49
C GLY A 107 -17.66 2.51 -3.45
N THR A 108 -16.76 2.08 -2.57
CA THR A 108 -17.09 1.20 -1.45
C THR A 108 -18.04 1.86 -0.48
N LEU A 109 -17.76 3.10 -0.05
CA LEU A 109 -18.61 3.86 0.87
C LEU A 109 -20.03 4.04 0.30
N GLU A 110 -20.14 4.48 -0.95
CA GLU A 110 -21.44 4.70 -1.61
C GLU A 110 -22.24 3.39 -1.75
N THR A 111 -21.56 2.29 -2.10
CA THR A 111 -22.19 0.97 -2.24
C THR A 111 -22.66 0.45 -0.89
N ALA A 112 -21.84 0.51 0.14
CA ALA A 112 -22.16 0.05 1.48
C ALA A 112 -23.27 0.88 2.13
N GLN A 113 -23.25 2.21 1.97
CA GLN A 113 -24.33 3.08 2.45
C GLN A 113 -25.66 2.78 1.77
N ARG A 114 -25.68 2.53 0.45
CA ARG A 114 -26.85 2.10 -0.30
C ARG A 114 -27.39 0.77 0.20
N TRP A 115 -26.49 -0.19 0.43
CA TRP A 115 -26.83 -1.50 0.97
C TRP A 115 -27.44 -1.37 2.37
N ARG A 116 -26.78 -0.62 3.30
CA ARG A 116 -27.29 -0.37 4.66
C ARG A 116 -28.70 0.23 4.65
N ARG A 117 -28.95 1.24 3.79
CA ARG A 117 -30.26 1.89 3.68
C ARG A 117 -31.36 0.95 3.19
N ARG A 118 -31.03 -0.01 2.32
CA ARG A 118 -32.00 -0.93 1.72
C ARG A 118 -32.30 -2.15 2.56
N ALA A 119 -31.28 -2.74 3.15
CA ALA A 119 -31.38 -4.06 3.80
C ALA A 119 -31.11 -4.01 5.32
N GLN A 120 -30.65 -2.88 5.85
CA GLN A 120 -30.23 -2.71 7.25
C GLN A 120 -29.24 -3.81 7.71
N ASP A 121 -28.48 -4.36 6.77
CA ASP A 121 -27.53 -5.44 7.02
C ASP A 121 -26.31 -4.91 7.82
N PRO A 122 -26.01 -5.48 8.98
CA PRO A 122 -24.88 -5.02 9.79
C PRO A 122 -23.53 -5.23 9.11
N GLU A 123 -23.41 -6.12 8.14
CA GLU A 123 -22.17 -6.29 7.39
C GLU A 123 -21.84 -5.06 6.53
N ALA A 124 -22.84 -4.33 6.06
CA ALA A 124 -22.64 -3.07 5.35
C ALA A 124 -21.89 -2.03 6.21
N ILE A 125 -22.07 -2.08 7.54
CA ILE A 125 -21.38 -1.18 8.48
C ILE A 125 -19.87 -1.44 8.48
N TYR A 126 -19.46 -2.70 8.35
CA TYR A 126 -18.04 -3.03 8.20
C TYR A 126 -17.42 -2.36 6.97
N PHE A 127 -18.09 -2.41 5.84
CA PHE A 127 -17.56 -1.80 4.62
C PHE A 127 -17.56 -0.27 4.67
N ILE A 128 -18.49 0.35 5.38
CA ILE A 128 -18.46 1.78 5.70
C ILE A 128 -17.21 2.10 6.55
N ALA A 129 -16.97 1.30 7.60
CA ALA A 129 -15.79 1.45 8.44
C ALA A 129 -14.48 1.28 7.66
N ALA A 130 -14.41 0.26 6.79
CA ALA A 130 -13.25 -0.01 5.95
C ALA A 130 -12.98 1.13 4.97
N ALA A 131 -14.01 1.68 4.32
CA ALA A 131 -13.86 2.81 3.41
C ALA A 131 -13.34 4.08 4.13
N HIS A 132 -13.89 4.40 5.30
CA HIS A 132 -13.39 5.51 6.11
C HIS A 132 -11.96 5.27 6.60
N ALA A 133 -11.59 4.02 6.91
CA ALA A 133 -10.22 3.68 7.27
C ALA A 133 -9.24 3.91 6.10
N GLU A 134 -9.61 3.55 4.88
CA GLU A 134 -8.81 3.86 3.69
C GLU A 134 -8.64 5.38 3.51
N PHE A 135 -9.71 6.17 3.64
CA PHE A 135 -9.59 7.63 3.63
C PHE A 135 -8.66 8.16 4.71
N PHE A 136 -8.74 7.59 5.92
CA PHE A 136 -7.86 7.96 7.01
C PHE A 136 -6.41 7.55 6.75
N PHE A 137 -6.16 6.34 6.30
CA PHE A 137 -4.80 5.87 6.01
C PHE A 137 -4.14 6.62 4.86
N ASP A 138 -4.92 7.12 3.90
CA ASP A 138 -4.41 7.92 2.80
C ASP A 138 -4.30 9.42 3.16
N GLY A 139 -5.38 9.98 3.70
CA GLY A 139 -5.53 11.44 3.93
C GLY A 139 -5.19 11.91 5.33
N ARG A 140 -5.08 11.00 6.30
CA ARG A 140 -4.78 11.25 7.73
C ARG A 140 -5.73 12.22 8.45
N ARG A 141 -6.93 12.38 7.89
CA ARG A 141 -7.93 13.28 8.50
C ARG A 141 -8.57 12.62 9.71
N SER A 142 -8.54 13.30 10.84
CA SER A 142 -9.01 12.75 12.13
C SER A 142 -10.48 12.35 12.11
N HIS A 143 -11.33 13.06 11.37
CA HIS A 143 -12.75 12.72 11.24
C HIS A 143 -12.96 11.39 10.52
N ASP A 144 -12.17 11.07 9.49
CA ASP A 144 -12.26 9.77 8.81
C ASP A 144 -11.82 8.63 9.73
N GLY A 145 -10.73 8.85 10.50
CA GLY A 145 -10.26 7.88 11.49
C GLY A 145 -11.30 7.61 12.58
N MET A 146 -11.97 8.67 13.07
CA MET A 146 -13.03 8.55 14.07
C MET A 146 -14.27 7.85 13.50
N ALA A 147 -14.70 8.21 12.27
CA ALA A 147 -15.82 7.56 11.61
C ALA A 147 -15.57 6.07 11.36
N ALA A 148 -14.34 5.73 10.94
CA ALA A 148 -13.93 4.34 10.76
C ALA A 148 -14.00 3.55 12.08
N PHE A 149 -13.45 4.10 13.16
CA PHE A 149 -13.41 3.44 14.46
C PHE A 149 -14.82 3.25 15.05
N GLN A 150 -15.66 4.28 14.97
CA GLN A 150 -17.05 4.22 15.46
C GLN A 150 -17.89 3.23 14.66
N SER A 151 -17.80 3.25 13.32
CA SER A 151 -18.51 2.28 12.49
C SER A 151 -18.01 0.85 12.73
N ALA A 152 -16.71 0.65 12.95
CA ALA A 152 -16.17 -0.65 13.33
C ALA A 152 -16.70 -1.12 14.69
N ASP A 153 -16.86 -0.21 15.66
CA ASP A 153 -17.44 -0.53 16.98
C ASP A 153 -18.93 -0.91 16.87
N GLU A 154 -19.69 -0.16 16.09
CA GLU A 154 -21.10 -0.50 15.78
C GLU A 154 -21.20 -1.89 15.14
N CYS A 155 -20.36 -2.18 14.15
CA CYS A 155 -20.33 -3.48 13.50
C CYS A 155 -19.95 -4.61 14.47
N ALA A 156 -18.92 -4.41 15.31
CA ALA A 156 -18.47 -5.40 16.28
C ALA A 156 -19.53 -5.71 17.35
N ARG A 157 -20.41 -4.75 17.68
CA ARG A 157 -21.57 -4.97 18.55
C ARG A 157 -22.67 -5.75 17.84
N ALA A 158 -22.93 -5.44 16.57
CA ALA A 158 -23.97 -6.14 15.79
C ALA A 158 -23.54 -7.55 15.34
N LEU A 159 -22.24 -7.76 15.10
CA LEU A 159 -21.65 -9.03 14.68
C LEU A 159 -20.52 -9.44 15.64
N PRO A 160 -20.83 -9.92 16.86
CA PRO A 160 -19.83 -10.15 17.91
C PRO A 160 -18.76 -11.20 17.57
N ARG A 161 -19.05 -12.11 16.62
CA ARG A 161 -18.11 -13.17 16.18
C ARG A 161 -17.27 -12.75 14.97
N ASP A 162 -17.58 -11.60 14.34
CA ASP A 162 -16.79 -11.11 13.21
C ASP A 162 -15.50 -10.43 13.71
N LYS A 163 -14.38 -10.94 13.26
CA LYS A 163 -13.05 -10.49 13.66
C LYS A 163 -12.60 -9.24 12.87
N ARG A 164 -13.21 -8.98 11.71
CA ARG A 164 -12.80 -7.91 10.80
C ARG A 164 -12.90 -6.51 11.43
N PRO A 165 -14.01 -6.13 12.10
CA PRO A 165 -14.12 -4.83 12.73
C PRO A 165 -13.09 -4.62 13.85
N LEU A 166 -12.84 -5.66 14.68
CA LEU A 166 -11.85 -5.59 15.76
C LEU A 166 -10.42 -5.44 15.23
N ARG A 167 -10.09 -6.10 14.12
CA ARG A 167 -8.80 -5.93 13.44
C ARG A 167 -8.62 -4.51 12.93
N LEU A 168 -9.69 -3.93 12.39
CA LEU A 168 -9.67 -2.55 11.90
C LEU A 168 -9.50 -1.55 13.04
N GLN A 169 -10.23 -1.71 14.15
CA GLN A 169 -10.07 -0.90 15.36
C GLN A 169 -8.64 -0.98 15.90
N PHE A 170 -8.10 -2.19 15.99
CA PHE A 170 -6.72 -2.42 16.42
C PHE A 170 -5.73 -1.68 15.52
N GLU A 171 -5.88 -1.78 14.21
CA GLU A 171 -4.95 -1.17 13.25
C GLU A 171 -4.98 0.36 13.31
N ILE A 172 -6.17 0.96 13.38
CA ILE A 172 -6.33 2.42 13.54
C ILE A 172 -5.69 2.87 14.86
N ALA A 173 -6.06 2.25 15.97
CA ALA A 173 -5.61 2.65 17.30
C ALA A 173 -4.10 2.52 17.46
N ARG A 174 -3.53 1.40 17.00
CA ARG A 174 -2.10 1.11 17.03
C ARG A 174 -1.29 2.15 16.25
N ARG A 175 -1.70 2.44 15.02
CA ARG A 175 -1.01 3.41 14.15
C ARG A 175 -1.04 4.82 14.70
N CYS A 176 -2.07 5.17 15.46
CA CYS A 176 -2.19 6.50 16.08
C CYS A 176 -1.51 6.60 17.45
N GLY A 177 -1.07 5.48 18.04
CA GLY A 177 -0.56 5.47 19.42
C GLY A 177 -1.65 5.51 20.50
N ALA A 178 -2.90 5.17 20.17
CA ALA A 178 -4.00 4.97 21.10
C ALA A 178 -3.94 3.55 21.69
N TRP A 179 -2.87 3.29 22.48
CA TRP A 179 -2.50 1.94 22.89
C TRP A 179 -3.55 1.24 23.76
N GLU A 180 -4.29 1.99 24.59
CA GLU A 180 -5.39 1.42 25.38
C GLU A 180 -6.56 0.96 24.51
N ASP A 181 -6.87 1.68 23.43
CA ASP A 181 -7.89 1.27 22.46
C ASP A 181 -7.41 0.06 21.66
N ALA A 182 -6.14 0.04 21.25
CA ALA A 182 -5.52 -1.10 20.60
C ALA A 182 -5.52 -2.36 21.50
N ARG A 183 -5.22 -2.19 22.80
CA ARG A 183 -5.26 -3.27 23.79
C ARG A 183 -6.67 -3.86 23.92
N ARG A 184 -7.69 -3.00 24.00
CA ARG A 184 -9.09 -3.44 24.10
C ARG A 184 -9.52 -4.25 22.87
N ALA A 185 -9.19 -3.78 21.68
CA ALA A 185 -9.49 -4.51 20.44
C ALA A 185 -8.77 -5.85 20.36
N LEU A 186 -7.49 -5.92 20.75
CA LEU A 186 -6.71 -7.16 20.77
C LEU A 186 -7.22 -8.15 21.84
N ALA A 187 -7.62 -7.68 23.03
CA ALA A 187 -8.18 -8.55 24.08
C ALA A 187 -9.42 -9.28 23.54
N ARG A 188 -10.34 -8.55 22.91
CA ARG A 188 -11.52 -9.15 22.28
C ARG A 188 -11.18 -10.10 21.13
N LEU A 189 -10.13 -9.79 20.34
CA LEU A 189 -9.65 -10.71 19.30
C LEU A 189 -9.08 -12.02 19.89
N LEU A 190 -8.37 -11.93 21.01
CA LEU A 190 -7.86 -13.12 21.72
C LEU A 190 -8.98 -13.99 22.28
N GLU A 191 -10.07 -13.38 22.79
CA GLU A 191 -11.28 -14.12 23.18
C GLU A 191 -11.89 -14.91 22.02
N LEU A 192 -11.89 -14.33 20.80
CA LEU A 192 -12.38 -14.98 19.58
C LEU A 192 -11.40 -15.98 18.96
N MET A 193 -10.11 -15.89 19.33
CA MET A 193 -9.02 -16.70 18.75
C MET A 193 -8.01 -17.07 19.86
N PRO A 194 -8.43 -17.86 20.85
CA PRO A 194 -7.55 -18.25 21.95
C PRO A 194 -6.37 -19.08 21.44
N GLY A 195 -5.22 -18.91 22.06
CA GLY A 195 -4.00 -19.64 21.71
C GLY A 195 -3.34 -19.20 20.39
N ASN A 196 -3.69 -18.04 19.83
CA ASN A 196 -3.03 -17.54 18.65
C ASN A 196 -1.71 -16.82 19.02
N PRO A 197 -0.53 -17.41 18.74
CA PRO A 197 0.75 -16.90 19.21
C PRO A 197 1.10 -15.51 18.62
N LEU A 198 0.62 -15.21 17.41
CA LEU A 198 0.85 -13.91 16.78
C LEU A 198 0.04 -12.80 17.49
N LEU A 199 -1.20 -13.09 17.87
CA LEU A 199 -2.02 -12.13 18.61
C LEU A 199 -1.48 -11.93 20.02
N GLU A 200 -1.04 -12.98 20.70
CA GLU A 200 -0.41 -12.90 22.02
C GLU A 200 0.89 -12.07 21.99
N ALA A 201 1.72 -12.28 20.99
CA ALA A 201 2.93 -11.49 20.80
C ALA A 201 2.62 -9.99 20.55
N ARG A 202 1.60 -9.71 19.72
CA ARG A 202 1.11 -8.34 19.49
C ARG A 202 0.54 -7.71 20.76
N PHE A 203 -0.22 -8.47 21.53
CA PHE A 203 -0.80 -8.01 22.80
C PHE A 203 0.26 -7.62 23.81
N ARG A 204 1.32 -8.45 23.99
CA ARG A 204 2.47 -8.12 24.84
C ARG A 204 3.17 -6.83 24.41
N ARG A 205 3.36 -6.62 23.10
CA ARG A 205 3.96 -5.40 22.55
C ARG A 205 3.08 -4.17 22.82
N VAL A 206 1.77 -4.28 22.66
CA VAL A 206 0.83 -3.20 22.95
C VAL A 206 0.84 -2.85 24.44
N LEU A 207 0.86 -3.85 25.33
CA LEU A 207 0.93 -3.65 26.79
C LEU A 207 2.15 -2.82 27.19
N ALA A 208 3.31 -3.09 26.57
CA ALA A 208 4.53 -2.32 26.86
C ALA A 208 4.42 -0.83 26.52
N ASN A 209 3.51 -0.47 25.60
CA ASN A 209 3.30 0.92 25.17
C ASN A 209 2.11 1.60 25.86
N CYS A 210 1.29 0.89 26.65
CA CYS A 210 0.09 1.48 27.27
C CYS A 210 0.38 2.64 28.22
N ALA A 211 1.54 2.68 28.87
CA ALA A 211 1.96 3.80 29.71
C ALA A 211 2.03 5.14 28.95
N HIS A 212 2.24 5.08 27.63
CA HIS A 212 2.32 6.24 26.75
C HIS A 212 1.05 6.43 25.90
N SER A 213 -0.04 5.73 26.24
CA SER A 213 -1.28 5.78 25.48
C SER A 213 -1.92 7.16 25.50
N LYS A 214 -2.32 7.64 24.33
CA LYS A 214 -3.17 8.82 24.19
C LYS A 214 -4.63 8.40 23.99
N PRO A 215 -5.62 9.20 24.46
CA PRO A 215 -7.00 8.99 24.04
C PRO A 215 -7.13 9.01 22.51
N LEU A 216 -7.93 8.11 21.95
CA LEU A 216 -8.05 7.94 20.50
C LEU A 216 -8.27 9.26 19.75
N GLN A 217 -9.21 10.08 20.22
CA GLN A 217 -9.51 11.37 19.58
C GLN A 217 -8.28 12.29 19.49
N ARG A 218 -7.49 12.37 20.56
CA ARG A 218 -6.26 13.17 20.58
C ARG A 218 -5.19 12.56 19.68
N ALA A 219 -5.05 11.25 19.69
CA ALA A 219 -4.12 10.52 18.85
C ALA A 219 -4.40 10.74 17.35
N LEU A 220 -5.68 10.72 16.95
CA LEU A 220 -6.10 11.00 15.57
C LEU A 220 -5.78 12.44 15.13
N VAL A 221 -6.04 13.42 16.02
CA VAL A 221 -5.70 14.84 15.77
C VAL A 221 -4.18 15.03 15.67
N ASP A 222 -3.40 14.35 16.51
CA ASP A 222 -1.95 14.40 16.44
C ASP A 222 -1.44 13.85 15.10
N VAL A 223 -2.01 12.75 14.59
CA VAL A 223 -1.71 12.20 13.26
C VAL A 223 -2.07 13.17 12.14
N GLU A 224 -3.24 13.82 12.21
CA GLU A 224 -3.65 14.83 11.23
C GLU A 224 -2.68 16.01 11.19
N ARG A 225 -2.27 16.48 12.36
CA ARG A 225 -1.34 17.62 12.50
C ARG A 225 0.08 17.27 12.04
N SER A 226 0.58 16.10 12.41
CA SER A 226 1.94 15.65 12.07
C SER A 226 2.06 15.13 10.66
N GLY A 227 0.96 14.58 10.10
CA GLY A 227 0.95 13.84 8.83
C GLY A 227 1.60 12.46 8.93
N HIS A 228 1.89 11.94 10.13
CA HIS A 228 2.59 10.66 10.36
C HIS A 228 1.86 9.79 11.35
N PHE A 229 1.88 8.48 11.11
CA PHE A 229 1.51 7.48 12.09
C PHE A 229 2.70 7.18 13.02
N VAL A 230 2.40 6.62 14.19
CA VAL A 230 3.45 6.21 15.14
C VAL A 230 4.39 5.15 14.55
N ASP A 231 3.89 4.30 13.67
CA ASP A 231 4.70 3.29 12.95
C ASP A 231 5.54 3.87 11.80
N ASP A 232 5.23 5.08 11.35
CA ASP A 232 6.07 5.79 10.38
C ASP A 232 7.34 6.33 11.06
N GLU A 233 7.38 6.33 12.41
CA GLU A 233 8.62 6.54 13.16
C GLU A 233 9.46 5.27 13.05
N PRO A 234 10.74 5.38 12.67
CA PRO A 234 11.62 4.23 12.66
C PRO A 234 11.66 3.60 14.05
N GLU A 235 11.54 2.26 14.12
CA GLU A 235 11.83 1.53 15.35
C GLU A 235 13.14 2.10 15.93
N GLU A 236 13.11 2.57 17.20
CA GLU A 236 14.28 3.10 17.92
C GLU A 236 15.31 1.99 18.21
N GLY A 237 15.51 1.09 17.29
CA GLY A 237 16.42 -0.07 17.38
C GLY A 237 17.59 -0.07 16.41
N GLY A 238 17.67 0.90 15.52
CA GLY A 238 18.85 1.09 14.67
C GLY A 238 19.22 2.57 14.69
N GLY A 239 20.16 2.95 15.51
CA GLY A 239 20.65 4.31 15.62
C GLY A 239 20.89 4.87 14.21
N PHE A 240 20.07 5.85 13.82
CA PHE A 240 20.32 6.65 12.63
C PHE A 240 21.60 7.44 12.92
N ASP A 241 22.73 6.92 12.45
CA ASP A 241 23.98 7.62 12.55
C ASP A 241 24.00 8.79 11.56
N ARG A 242 23.55 9.94 12.09
CA ARG A 242 23.56 11.19 11.32
C ARG A 242 24.96 11.56 10.84
N GLU A 243 25.98 11.13 11.56
CA GLU A 243 27.36 11.46 11.24
C GLU A 243 27.87 10.62 10.07
N SER A 244 27.47 9.37 9.97
CA SER A 244 27.86 8.50 8.84
C SER A 244 27.27 8.96 7.50
N LEU A 245 26.08 9.57 7.51
CA LEU A 245 25.43 10.05 6.27
C LEU A 245 25.84 11.47 5.87
N ARG A 246 26.34 12.28 6.80
CA ARG A 246 26.76 13.66 6.51
C ARG A 246 27.82 13.78 5.42
N PRO A 247 28.87 12.96 5.37
CA PRO A 247 29.88 13.06 4.30
C PRO A 247 29.28 12.80 2.91
N ALA A 248 28.49 11.75 2.76
CA ALA A 248 27.84 11.41 1.49
C ALA A 248 26.81 12.49 1.06
N LEU A 249 26.02 13.00 2.01
CA LEU A 249 25.06 14.08 1.73
C LEU A 249 25.80 15.40 1.38
N LYS A 250 26.90 15.71 2.03
CA LYS A 250 27.75 16.86 1.75
C LYS A 250 28.40 16.73 0.36
N ARG A 251 28.90 15.52 0.02
CA ARG A 251 29.44 15.23 -1.31
C ARG A 251 28.37 15.40 -2.39
N LEU A 252 27.17 14.87 -2.18
CA LEU A 252 26.03 15.06 -3.08
C LEU A 252 25.72 16.56 -3.29
N ALA A 253 25.64 17.33 -2.20
CA ALA A 253 25.35 18.76 -2.26
C ALA A 253 26.50 19.63 -2.84
N SER A 254 27.72 19.09 -2.93
CA SER A 254 28.86 19.81 -3.55
C SER A 254 28.93 19.67 -5.06
N LEU A 255 28.12 18.81 -5.66
CA LEU A 255 28.05 18.65 -7.10
C LEU A 255 27.39 19.88 -7.76
N PRO A 256 27.95 20.41 -8.86
CA PRO A 256 27.53 21.69 -9.41
C PRO A 256 26.08 21.75 -9.92
N GLU A 257 25.53 20.61 -10.25
CA GLU A 257 24.14 20.45 -10.70
C GLU A 257 23.14 20.30 -9.55
N VAL A 258 23.60 20.15 -8.30
CA VAL A 258 22.75 19.91 -7.12
C VAL A 258 22.53 21.21 -6.36
N HIS A 259 21.29 21.67 -6.30
CA HIS A 259 20.91 22.83 -5.51
C HIS A 259 20.74 22.50 -4.03
N VAL A 260 20.06 21.39 -3.74
CA VAL A 260 19.78 20.93 -2.38
C VAL A 260 19.75 19.40 -2.35
N ALA A 261 20.43 18.83 -1.37
CA ALA A 261 20.42 17.40 -1.09
C ALA A 261 19.68 17.12 0.22
N PHE A 262 18.90 16.03 0.26
CA PHE A 262 18.09 15.63 1.40
C PHE A 262 18.30 14.17 1.73
N PHE A 263 18.21 13.88 3.02
CA PHE A 263 17.94 12.54 3.51
C PHE A 263 16.79 12.62 4.51
N LEU A 264 15.78 11.81 4.30
CA LEU A 264 14.53 11.80 5.05
C LEU A 264 14.33 10.43 5.71
N ARG A 265 14.15 10.41 7.05
CA ARG A 265 13.76 9.22 7.79
C ARG A 265 12.75 9.62 8.86
N GLY A 266 11.51 9.14 8.71
CA GLY A 266 10.41 9.58 9.57
C GLY A 266 10.27 11.11 9.59
N ASN A 267 10.26 11.69 10.77
CA ASN A 267 10.21 13.15 10.97
C ASN A 267 11.56 13.85 10.83
N THR A 268 12.66 13.11 10.78
CA THR A 268 14.00 13.67 10.66
C THR A 268 14.33 13.98 9.20
N ALA A 269 14.84 15.19 8.95
CA ALA A 269 15.43 15.58 7.67
C ALA A 269 16.85 16.05 7.89
N LEU A 270 17.79 15.52 7.11
CA LEU A 270 19.10 16.13 6.92
C LEU A 270 19.06 16.89 5.60
N VAL A 271 19.41 18.16 5.62
CA VAL A 271 19.38 19.04 4.44
C VAL A 271 20.75 19.66 4.25
N GLN A 272 21.26 19.63 3.03
CA GLN A 272 22.49 20.31 2.61
C GLN A 272 22.20 21.17 1.38
N GLY A 273 22.81 22.36 1.32
CA GLY A 273 22.59 23.34 0.24
C GLY A 273 21.55 24.42 0.56
N ALA A 274 20.64 24.18 1.53
CA ALA A 274 19.70 25.19 2.01
C ALA A 274 19.79 25.33 3.55
N ARG A 275 19.43 26.51 4.07
CA ARG A 275 19.49 26.82 5.50
C ARG A 275 18.21 27.48 6.01
N GLY A 276 17.95 27.36 7.31
CA GLY A 276 16.85 28.05 8.01
C GLY A 276 15.45 27.67 7.48
N PRO A 277 14.49 28.60 7.48
CA PRO A 277 13.11 28.34 7.10
C PRO A 277 12.90 27.77 5.69
N THR A 278 13.84 28.05 4.77
CA THR A 278 13.80 27.51 3.42
C THR A 278 14.09 26.01 3.42
N ALA A 279 15.07 25.54 4.21
CA ALA A 279 15.37 24.13 4.35
C ALA A 279 14.17 23.36 4.90
N ASP A 280 13.50 23.88 5.94
CA ASP A 280 12.33 23.23 6.56
C ASP A 280 11.13 23.16 5.60
N ARG A 281 10.90 24.27 4.86
CA ARG A 281 9.82 24.34 3.87
C ARG A 281 10.05 23.34 2.75
N THR A 282 11.27 23.26 2.24
CA THR A 282 11.62 22.34 1.16
C THR A 282 11.56 20.89 1.63
N ALA A 283 12.09 20.58 2.82
CA ALA A 283 12.00 19.24 3.40
C ALA A 283 10.55 18.79 3.61
N ARG A 284 9.64 19.70 3.99
CA ARG A 284 8.20 19.43 4.09
C ARG A 284 7.62 19.09 2.72
N ALA A 285 7.87 19.91 1.71
CA ALA A 285 7.40 19.67 0.35
C ALA A 285 7.91 18.33 -0.24
N VAL A 286 9.18 17.99 0.01
CA VAL A 286 9.74 16.69 -0.40
C VAL A 286 9.03 15.51 0.27
N ARG A 287 8.68 15.63 1.56
CA ARG A 287 7.88 14.60 2.25
C ARG A 287 6.49 14.45 1.65
N GLU A 288 5.80 15.55 1.37
CA GLU A 288 4.48 15.53 0.74
C GLU A 288 4.51 14.84 -0.61
N VAL A 289 5.49 15.16 -1.46
CA VAL A 289 5.70 14.49 -2.76
C VAL A 289 5.89 12.99 -2.57
N LEU A 290 6.72 12.56 -1.60
CA LEU A 290 6.95 11.15 -1.32
C LEU A 290 5.68 10.45 -0.85
N GLN A 291 4.88 11.07 0.01
CA GLN A 291 3.62 10.53 0.52
C GLN A 291 2.58 10.38 -0.60
N VAL A 292 2.38 11.43 -1.40
CA VAL A 292 1.44 11.40 -2.53
C VAL A 292 1.84 10.34 -3.54
N SER A 293 3.13 10.23 -3.85
CA SER A 293 3.62 9.22 -4.80
C SER A 293 3.44 7.79 -4.28
N ARG A 294 3.67 7.54 -2.98
CA ARG A 294 3.40 6.24 -2.35
C ARG A 294 1.91 5.88 -2.36
N ALA A 295 1.05 6.86 -2.06
CA ALA A 295 -0.40 6.66 -2.11
C ALA A 295 -0.86 6.36 -3.55
N SER A 296 -0.36 7.12 -4.54
CA SER A 296 -0.68 6.91 -5.95
C SER A 296 -0.19 5.55 -6.45
N ALA A 297 1.03 5.13 -6.10
CA ALA A 297 1.57 3.82 -6.46
C ALA A 297 0.71 2.68 -5.90
N ARG A 298 0.23 2.81 -4.65
CA ARG A 298 -0.70 1.84 -4.04
C ARG A 298 -2.05 1.80 -4.76
N ARG A 299 -2.65 2.97 -5.04
CA ARG A 299 -3.94 3.05 -5.78
C ARG A 299 -3.86 2.43 -7.17
N MET A 300 -2.71 2.59 -7.83
CA MET A 300 -2.47 2.00 -9.16
C MET A 300 -2.00 0.54 -9.09
N ALA A 301 -1.93 -0.07 -7.91
CA ALA A 301 -1.41 -1.42 -7.68
C ALA A 301 0.01 -1.64 -8.26
N LEU A 302 0.83 -0.60 -8.28
CA LEU A 302 2.22 -0.65 -8.77
C LEU A 302 3.21 -1.16 -7.72
N GLY A 303 2.74 -1.42 -6.50
CA GLY A 303 3.59 -1.82 -5.39
C GLY A 303 4.36 -0.63 -4.80
N ARG A 304 5.62 -0.88 -4.36
CA ARG A 304 6.47 0.16 -3.76
C ARG A 304 7.02 1.09 -4.84
N ALA A 305 6.95 2.41 -4.60
CA ALA A 305 7.63 3.38 -5.45
C ALA A 305 9.15 3.22 -5.27
N LEU A 306 9.87 2.95 -6.34
CA LEU A 306 11.33 2.79 -6.34
C LEU A 306 12.04 4.13 -6.56
N GLU A 307 11.49 4.97 -7.42
CA GLU A 307 11.97 6.32 -7.70
C GLU A 307 10.77 7.23 -7.94
N VAL A 308 10.86 8.46 -7.47
CA VAL A 308 9.88 9.53 -7.73
C VAL A 308 10.62 10.71 -8.34
N ARG A 309 10.15 11.19 -9.47
CA ARG A 309 10.72 12.35 -10.14
C ARG A 309 9.66 13.39 -10.42
N VAL A 310 9.98 14.63 -10.09
CA VAL A 310 9.15 15.80 -10.39
C VAL A 310 10.01 16.79 -11.15
N GLU A 311 9.62 17.11 -12.37
CA GLU A 311 10.33 18.06 -13.23
C GLU A 311 9.53 19.34 -13.40
N GLY A 312 10.20 20.46 -13.44
CA GLY A 312 9.61 21.79 -13.60
C GLY A 312 10.56 22.79 -14.20
N ALA A 313 10.11 24.02 -14.38
CA ALA A 313 10.89 25.10 -15.01
C ALA A 313 12.21 25.43 -14.27
N PHE A 314 12.31 25.09 -12.98
CA PHE A 314 13.47 25.40 -12.13
C PHE A 314 14.32 24.17 -11.78
N GLY A 315 14.20 23.08 -12.54
CA GLY A 315 14.99 21.87 -12.35
C GLY A 315 14.15 20.62 -12.07
N ALA A 316 14.82 19.59 -11.55
CA ALA A 316 14.24 18.31 -11.24
C ALA A 316 14.45 17.94 -9.76
N LEU A 317 13.39 17.47 -9.10
CA LEU A 317 13.46 16.83 -7.79
C LEU A 317 13.37 15.32 -7.99
N THR A 318 14.41 14.60 -7.59
CA THR A 318 14.42 13.13 -7.61
C THR A 318 14.52 12.60 -6.20
N LEU A 319 13.62 11.66 -5.87
CA LEU A 319 13.58 10.98 -4.58
C LEU A 319 13.75 9.47 -4.82
N LYS A 320 14.60 8.85 -4.01
CA LYS A 320 14.79 7.40 -3.97
C LYS A 320 14.49 6.86 -2.58
N PRO A 321 13.33 6.19 -2.39
CA PRO A 321 13.05 5.47 -1.16
C PRO A 321 13.98 4.27 -1.03
N GLY A 322 14.69 4.15 0.07
CA GLY A 322 15.59 3.01 0.37
C GLY A 322 15.30 2.38 1.73
N SER A 323 16.11 1.40 2.12
CA SER A 323 16.00 0.67 3.39
C SER A 323 16.35 1.54 4.60
N LEU A 324 17.30 2.45 4.46
CA LEU A 324 17.73 3.37 5.53
C LEU A 324 16.84 4.61 5.66
N GLY A 325 16.14 4.98 4.60
CA GLY A 325 15.34 6.20 4.52
C GLY A 325 15.10 6.57 3.06
N ALA A 326 14.70 7.82 2.79
CA ALA A 326 14.58 8.33 1.44
C ALA A 326 15.66 9.37 1.18
N SER A 327 16.49 9.16 0.17
CA SER A 327 17.41 10.15 -0.37
C SER A 327 16.71 11.02 -1.40
N ALA A 328 17.07 12.30 -1.49
CA ALA A 328 16.53 13.18 -2.51
C ALA A 328 17.54 14.25 -2.92
N ALA A 329 17.46 14.67 -4.17
CA ALA A 329 18.20 15.80 -4.68
C ALA A 329 17.31 16.70 -5.54
N TRP A 330 17.43 18.00 -5.33
CA TRP A 330 16.95 19.01 -6.26
C TRP A 330 18.10 19.44 -7.14
N THR A 331 17.98 19.23 -8.44
CA THR A 331 19.04 19.41 -9.45
C THR A 331 18.58 20.31 -10.57
N SER A 332 19.51 20.95 -11.28
CA SER A 332 19.22 21.76 -12.47
C SER A 332 18.60 20.91 -13.60
N HIS A 333 19.02 19.65 -13.70
CA HIS A 333 18.57 18.69 -14.71
C HIS A 333 18.32 17.31 -14.05
N PRO A 334 17.60 16.38 -14.70
CA PRO A 334 17.44 15.03 -14.19
C PRO A 334 18.79 14.39 -13.84
N PRO A 335 18.94 13.79 -12.63
CA PRO A 335 20.23 13.32 -12.13
C PRO A 335 20.79 12.18 -13.00
N ARG A 336 22.09 12.27 -13.26
CA ARG A 336 22.87 11.28 -14.03
C ARG A 336 24.17 10.95 -13.29
N GLY A 337 24.83 9.86 -13.70
CA GLY A 337 26.17 9.52 -13.21
C GLY A 337 26.28 9.54 -11.70
N GLU A 338 27.23 10.36 -11.19
CA GLU A 338 27.59 10.41 -9.76
C GLU A 338 26.42 10.81 -8.84
N VAL A 339 25.54 11.75 -9.26
CA VAL A 339 24.36 12.12 -8.46
C VAL A 339 23.47 10.92 -8.22
N ARG A 340 23.24 10.11 -9.23
CA ARG A 340 22.39 8.91 -9.13
C ARG A 340 23.01 7.87 -8.20
N THR A 341 24.32 7.63 -8.35
CA THR A 341 25.07 6.70 -7.48
C THR A 341 25.01 7.12 -6.01
N LEU A 342 25.23 8.40 -5.72
CA LEU A 342 25.16 8.91 -4.34
C LEU A 342 23.73 8.86 -3.76
N LEU A 343 22.70 9.03 -4.57
CA LEU A 343 21.32 8.83 -4.12
C LEU A 343 21.03 7.37 -3.75
N ASP A 344 21.59 6.42 -4.51
CA ASP A 344 21.46 4.98 -4.23
C ASP A 344 22.22 4.59 -2.95
N GLU A 345 23.45 5.07 -2.79
CA GLU A 345 24.27 4.86 -1.58
C GLU A 345 23.56 5.41 -0.33
N LEU A 346 23.05 6.63 -0.39
CA LEU A 346 22.31 7.25 0.72
C LEU A 346 21.02 6.50 1.07
N GLY A 347 20.35 5.91 0.07
CA GLY A 347 19.15 5.10 0.29
C GLY A 347 19.44 3.73 0.92
N GLY A 348 20.70 3.31 0.98
CA GLY A 348 21.11 1.99 1.46
C GLY A 348 20.95 0.91 0.38
N GLU A 349 20.80 1.28 -0.88
CA GLU A 349 20.90 0.40 -2.03
C GLU A 349 22.36 0.38 -2.49
N THR A 350 23.20 -0.38 -1.79
CA THR A 350 24.54 -0.68 -2.31
C THR A 350 24.38 -1.49 -3.59
N SER A 351 25.09 -1.07 -4.64
CA SER A 351 25.18 -1.75 -5.94
C SER A 351 25.68 -3.20 -5.78
N ARG A 352 24.83 -4.12 -5.34
CA ARG A 352 25.13 -5.54 -5.21
C ARG A 352 24.38 -6.43 -6.21
N GLU A 353 23.73 -5.84 -7.21
CA GLU A 353 23.08 -6.63 -8.26
C GLU A 353 23.23 -6.00 -9.66
N VAL A 354 24.46 -5.78 -10.08
CA VAL A 354 24.80 -5.68 -11.52
C VAL A 354 26.09 -6.42 -11.74
N VAL A 355 26.14 -7.71 -11.41
CA VAL A 355 27.01 -8.73 -12.05
C VAL A 355 26.44 -10.10 -11.69
N ALA A 356 25.57 -10.65 -12.50
CA ALA A 356 25.48 -12.07 -12.88
C ALA A 356 24.43 -12.21 -13.98
#